data_e2b60b2f1119c685dac8ab721a524299
#
_entry.id   e2b60b2f1119c685dac8ab721a524299
#
_cell.length_a   1.000
_cell.length_b   1.000
_cell.length_c   1.000
_cell.angle_alpha   90.00
_cell.angle_beta   90.00
_cell.angle_gamma   90.00
#
_symmetry.space_group_name_H-M   'P 1'
#
loop_
_entity.id
_entity.type
_entity.pdbx_description
1 polymer ?
#
loop_
_entity_poly.entity_id
_entity_poly.type
_entity_poly.pdbx_seq_one_letter_code
_entity_poly.pdbx_strand_id
1 'polypeptide(L)'
;FSYFDKHLNKTIANCHKMPADRFEKRLSTVDEIVSNFCSLLSTLPSTTQVVLTVSPVRHTKDGMTENQVSKSTLRVAADIVSKQFENVHYFPAYEIMLDELRDYRFYEADMIHPNQQAQDYIWERFVSTYFDPELQTITKRWDSIYRTLAHRPHPSKLIDHRRVLEVLLAELNTEKYQEIDTCKIAEYVAHEIKNTYI
;
A
#
# COMPACT_ATOMS: atom_id res chain seq x y z
N PHE A 1 -1.24 -13.05 -13.88
CA PHE A 1 -2.26 -13.51 -14.84
C PHE A 1 -3.13 -12.35 -15.31
N SER A 2 -3.50 -12.38 -16.60
CA SER A 2 -4.49 -11.49 -17.21
C SER A 2 -5.77 -12.25 -17.53
N TYR A 3 -6.88 -11.52 -17.61
CA TYR A 3 -8.19 -12.06 -17.95
C TYR A 3 -8.68 -11.40 -19.24
N PHE A 4 -8.97 -12.18 -20.26
CA PHE A 4 -9.60 -11.71 -21.47
C PHE A 4 -11.12 -11.93 -21.38
N ASP A 5 -11.88 -10.83 -21.39
CA ASP A 5 -13.33 -10.87 -21.36
C ASP A 5 -13.86 -11.11 -22.77
N LYS A 6 -14.44 -12.29 -23.01
CA LYS A 6 -14.96 -12.71 -24.31
C LYS A 6 -16.16 -11.87 -24.78
N HIS A 7 -16.94 -11.30 -23.84
CA HIS A 7 -18.08 -10.44 -24.17
C HIS A 7 -17.65 -9.04 -24.56
N LEU A 8 -16.65 -8.48 -23.85
CA LEU A 8 -16.10 -7.15 -24.11
C LEU A 8 -15.01 -7.17 -25.18
N ASN A 9 -14.54 -8.35 -25.58
CA ASN A 9 -13.38 -8.55 -26.46
C ASN A 9 -12.15 -7.73 -26.02
N LYS A 10 -11.87 -7.75 -24.71
CA LYS A 10 -10.86 -6.90 -24.09
C LYS A 10 -10.17 -7.60 -22.92
N THR A 11 -8.88 -7.35 -22.73
CA THR A 11 -8.15 -7.72 -21.52
C THR A 11 -8.55 -6.80 -20.36
N ILE A 12 -8.83 -7.38 -19.20
CA ILE A 12 -9.25 -6.70 -17.97
C ILE A 12 -8.37 -7.11 -16.79
N ALA A 13 -8.37 -6.27 -15.77
CA ALA A 13 -7.50 -6.46 -14.60
C ALA A 13 -7.93 -7.65 -13.72
N ASN A 14 -9.25 -7.90 -13.59
CA ASN A 14 -9.80 -9.02 -12.84
C ASN A 14 -11.20 -9.38 -13.33
N CYS A 15 -11.71 -10.55 -12.92
CA CYS A 15 -13.04 -11.04 -13.35
C CYS A 15 -14.23 -10.43 -12.58
N HIS A 16 -14.04 -9.54 -11.61
CA HIS A 16 -15.09 -8.87 -10.82
C HIS A 16 -16.17 -9.82 -10.25
N LYS A 17 -15.79 -11.06 -9.90
CA LYS A 17 -16.69 -12.14 -9.43
C LYS A 17 -17.77 -12.55 -10.46
N MET A 18 -17.60 -12.22 -11.72
CA MET A 18 -18.46 -12.71 -12.81
C MET A 18 -18.18 -14.19 -13.12
N PRO A 19 -19.09 -14.90 -13.82
CA PRO A 19 -18.91 -16.30 -14.18
C PRO A 19 -17.59 -16.57 -14.92
N ALA A 20 -16.88 -17.63 -14.54
CA ALA A 20 -15.52 -17.90 -15.02
C ALA A 20 -15.49 -18.24 -16.54
N ASP A 21 -16.54 -18.81 -17.09
CA ASP A 21 -16.70 -19.15 -18.51
C ASP A 21 -16.67 -17.93 -19.44
N ARG A 22 -16.97 -16.77 -18.90
CA ARG A 22 -16.87 -15.48 -19.60
C ARG A 22 -15.42 -15.11 -19.92
N PHE A 23 -14.46 -15.59 -19.15
CA PHE A 23 -13.07 -15.15 -19.23
C PHE A 23 -12.15 -16.26 -19.74
N GLU A 24 -11.14 -15.82 -20.48
CA GLU A 24 -9.93 -16.61 -20.74
C GLU A 24 -8.81 -16.09 -19.87
N LYS A 25 -8.30 -16.96 -18.99
CA LYS A 25 -7.19 -16.63 -18.08
C LYS A 25 -5.88 -17.13 -18.66
N ARG A 26 -4.88 -16.26 -18.75
CA ARG A 26 -3.53 -16.66 -19.16
C ARG A 26 -2.45 -15.91 -18.38
N LEU A 27 -1.25 -16.46 -18.34
CA LEU A 27 -0.09 -15.72 -17.90
C LEU A 27 0.35 -14.78 -19.01
N SER A 28 0.48 -13.49 -18.71
CA SER A 28 1.06 -12.51 -19.64
C SER A 28 2.57 -12.75 -19.79
N THR A 29 3.11 -12.54 -20.97
CA THR A 29 4.55 -12.60 -21.18
C THR A 29 5.23 -11.37 -20.59
N VAL A 30 6.54 -11.46 -20.35
CA VAL A 30 7.35 -10.32 -19.90
C VAL A 30 7.24 -9.16 -20.90
N ASP A 31 7.36 -9.43 -22.20
CA ASP A 31 7.32 -8.41 -23.24
C ASP A 31 5.96 -7.69 -23.30
N GLU A 32 4.85 -8.40 -23.13
CA GLU A 32 3.52 -7.79 -23.06
C GLU A 32 3.39 -6.85 -21.85
N ILE A 33 3.89 -7.26 -20.68
CA ILE A 33 3.87 -6.45 -19.48
C ILE A 33 4.74 -5.20 -19.67
N VAL A 34 5.96 -5.37 -20.15
CA VAL A 34 6.90 -4.27 -20.40
C VAL A 34 6.31 -3.28 -21.42
N SER A 35 5.79 -3.76 -22.55
CA SER A 35 5.18 -2.91 -23.58
C SER A 35 4.01 -2.09 -23.03
N ASN A 36 3.11 -2.71 -22.25
CA ASN A 36 1.97 -2.04 -21.65
C ASN A 36 2.43 -0.96 -20.64
N PHE A 37 3.39 -1.27 -19.77
CA PHE A 37 3.93 -0.29 -18.82
C PHE A 37 4.66 0.85 -19.51
N CYS A 38 5.51 0.57 -20.49
CA CYS A 38 6.21 1.60 -21.26
C CYS A 38 5.23 2.55 -21.96
N SER A 39 4.15 2.00 -22.56
CA SER A 39 3.12 2.80 -23.18
C SER A 39 2.40 3.71 -22.17
N LEU A 40 2.08 3.20 -20.98
CA LEU A 40 1.46 3.99 -19.90
C LEU A 40 2.43 5.07 -19.40
N LEU A 41 3.67 4.69 -19.06
CA LEU A 41 4.66 5.60 -18.48
C LEU A 41 5.01 6.74 -19.43
N SER A 42 5.04 6.49 -20.74
CA SER A 42 5.25 7.53 -21.75
C SER A 42 4.14 8.59 -21.80
N THR A 43 2.98 8.35 -21.19
CA THR A 43 1.90 9.34 -21.08
C THR A 43 2.02 10.21 -19.82
N LEU A 44 2.87 9.84 -18.88
CA LEU A 44 3.06 10.59 -17.64
C LEU A 44 4.07 11.73 -17.83
N PRO A 45 3.92 12.85 -17.10
CA PRO A 45 4.93 13.88 -17.06
C PRO A 45 6.29 13.30 -16.57
N SER A 46 7.38 13.73 -17.15
CA SER A 46 8.74 13.28 -16.76
C SER A 46 9.11 13.62 -15.32
N THR A 47 8.42 14.60 -14.72
CA THR A 47 8.57 14.98 -13.30
C THR A 47 7.90 14.00 -12.35
N THR A 48 7.02 13.11 -12.84
CA THR A 48 6.33 12.13 -12.02
C THR A 48 7.30 11.01 -11.63
N GLN A 49 7.56 10.85 -10.34
CA GLN A 49 8.33 9.71 -9.85
C GLN A 49 7.41 8.49 -9.68
N VAL A 50 7.82 7.36 -10.21
CA VAL A 50 7.05 6.11 -10.20
C VAL A 50 7.81 5.05 -9.43
N VAL A 51 7.15 4.44 -8.43
CA VAL A 51 7.72 3.31 -7.70
C VAL A 51 6.93 2.05 -8.04
N LEU A 52 7.61 1.10 -8.66
CA LEU A 52 7.08 -0.23 -8.95
C LEU A 52 7.43 -1.18 -7.81
N THR A 53 6.53 -2.10 -7.51
CA THR A 53 6.77 -3.19 -6.56
C THR A 53 6.01 -4.45 -6.97
N VAL A 54 6.53 -5.62 -6.60
CA VAL A 54 5.79 -6.87 -6.70
C VAL A 54 5.18 -7.19 -5.34
N SER A 55 3.86 -7.38 -5.30
CA SER A 55 3.16 -7.69 -4.05
C SER A 55 3.67 -8.97 -3.40
N PRO A 56 3.92 -8.99 -2.08
CA PRO A 56 4.27 -10.20 -1.34
C PRO A 56 3.08 -11.16 -1.08
N VAL A 57 1.84 -10.71 -1.27
CA VAL A 57 0.64 -11.54 -1.10
C VAL A 57 0.68 -12.74 -2.05
N ARG A 58 0.44 -13.94 -1.51
CA ARG A 58 0.49 -15.18 -2.29
C ARG A 58 -0.81 -15.41 -3.07
N HIS A 59 -0.68 -15.90 -4.29
CA HIS A 59 -1.79 -16.34 -5.15
C HIS A 59 -1.91 -17.87 -5.12
N THR A 60 -2.51 -18.41 -4.07
CA THR A 60 -2.57 -19.86 -3.84
C THR A 60 -3.64 -20.58 -4.64
N LYS A 61 -4.62 -19.85 -5.19
CA LYS A 61 -5.72 -20.42 -5.99
C LYS A 61 -5.23 -21.20 -7.21
N ASP A 62 -4.12 -20.80 -7.80
CA ASP A 62 -3.53 -21.43 -8.98
C ASP A 62 -2.40 -22.41 -8.62
N GLY A 63 -2.13 -22.58 -7.31
CA GLY A 63 -1.00 -23.34 -6.80
C GLY A 63 0.25 -22.48 -6.57
N MET A 64 1.14 -23.01 -5.71
CA MET A 64 2.36 -22.30 -5.32
C MET A 64 3.37 -22.17 -6.47
N THR A 65 3.43 -23.17 -7.34
CA THR A 65 4.29 -23.15 -8.53
C THR A 65 3.89 -22.01 -9.47
N GLU A 66 2.60 -21.92 -9.78
CA GLU A 66 2.06 -20.89 -10.66
C GLU A 66 2.17 -19.49 -10.03
N ASN A 67 1.98 -19.39 -8.71
CA ASN A 67 2.25 -18.16 -7.98
C ASN A 67 3.70 -17.69 -8.20
N GLN A 68 4.68 -18.60 -8.06
CA GLN A 68 6.09 -18.27 -8.20
C GLN A 68 6.43 -17.85 -9.64
N VAL A 69 5.92 -18.56 -10.65
CA VAL A 69 6.10 -18.17 -12.06
C VAL A 69 5.53 -16.78 -12.32
N SER A 70 4.32 -16.50 -11.83
CA SER A 70 3.67 -15.19 -11.98
C SER A 70 4.48 -14.06 -11.31
N LYS A 71 4.98 -14.28 -10.10
CA LYS A 71 5.82 -13.30 -9.38
C LYS A 71 7.14 -13.04 -10.09
N SER A 72 7.80 -14.10 -10.56
CA SER A 72 9.06 -13.98 -11.30
C SER A 72 8.87 -13.23 -12.62
N THR A 73 7.79 -13.48 -13.34
CA THR A 73 7.45 -12.75 -14.57
C THR A 73 7.29 -11.25 -14.30
N LEU A 74 6.55 -10.89 -13.24
CA LEU A 74 6.37 -9.48 -12.83
C LEU A 74 7.69 -8.85 -12.38
N ARG A 75 8.53 -9.60 -11.66
CA ARG A 75 9.83 -9.10 -11.17
C ARG A 75 10.77 -8.79 -12.32
N VAL A 76 10.86 -9.69 -13.32
CA VAL A 76 11.68 -9.46 -14.52
C VAL A 76 11.15 -8.27 -15.31
N ALA A 77 9.83 -8.18 -15.51
CA ALA A 77 9.22 -7.05 -16.20
C ALA A 77 9.50 -5.71 -15.47
N ALA A 78 9.35 -5.68 -14.15
CA ALA A 78 9.62 -4.48 -13.34
C ALA A 78 11.09 -4.06 -13.42
N ASP A 79 12.03 -5.01 -13.46
CA ASP A 79 13.46 -4.73 -13.65
C ASP A 79 13.74 -4.06 -15.02
N ILE A 80 13.17 -4.61 -16.08
CA ILE A 80 13.33 -4.06 -17.43
C ILE A 80 12.76 -2.65 -17.50
N VAL A 81 11.54 -2.45 -17.00
CA VAL A 81 10.87 -1.13 -17.04
C VAL A 81 11.65 -0.10 -16.21
N SER A 82 12.08 -0.44 -14.99
CA SER A 82 12.82 0.50 -14.15
C SER A 82 14.20 0.91 -14.71
N LYS A 83 14.77 0.10 -15.61
CA LYS A 83 16.01 0.44 -16.32
C LYS A 83 15.83 1.28 -17.59
N GLN A 84 14.59 1.34 -18.11
CA GLN A 84 14.28 2.11 -19.32
C GLN A 84 13.90 3.57 -19.02
N PHE A 85 13.49 3.89 -17.79
CA PHE A 85 13.01 5.21 -17.40
C PHE A 85 13.76 5.68 -16.14
N GLU A 86 14.37 6.84 -16.17
CA GLU A 86 15.12 7.41 -15.03
C GLU A 86 14.23 7.75 -13.82
N ASN A 87 12.96 8.07 -14.07
CA ASN A 87 11.97 8.39 -13.04
C ASN A 87 11.17 7.18 -12.55
N VAL A 88 11.58 5.95 -12.90
CA VAL A 88 10.92 4.72 -12.46
C VAL A 88 11.87 3.91 -11.58
N HIS A 89 11.44 3.63 -10.35
CA HIS A 89 12.20 2.92 -9.33
C HIS A 89 11.51 1.60 -8.97
N TYR A 90 12.28 0.62 -8.52
CA TYR A 90 11.73 -0.62 -7.99
C TYR A 90 11.93 -0.68 -6.48
N PHE A 91 10.82 -0.92 -5.74
CA PHE A 91 10.85 -1.18 -4.30
C PHE A 91 10.65 -2.69 -4.04
N PRO A 92 11.57 -3.37 -3.33
CA PRO A 92 11.62 -4.81 -3.23
C PRO A 92 10.71 -5.38 -2.13
N ALA A 93 9.41 -5.03 -2.10
CA ALA A 93 8.49 -5.52 -1.06
C ALA A 93 8.34 -7.05 -1.07
N TYR A 94 8.39 -7.66 -2.25
CA TYR A 94 8.33 -9.12 -2.40
C TYR A 94 9.58 -9.78 -1.82
N GLU A 95 10.76 -9.27 -2.15
CA GLU A 95 12.04 -9.78 -1.66
C GLU A 95 12.21 -9.58 -0.17
N ILE A 96 11.81 -8.42 0.37
CA ILE A 96 11.81 -8.17 1.81
C ILE A 96 11.01 -9.24 2.54
N MET A 97 9.80 -9.57 2.04
CA MET A 97 8.96 -10.59 2.67
C MET A 97 9.58 -12.00 2.58
N LEU A 98 10.22 -12.34 1.46
CA LEU A 98 10.77 -13.67 1.24
C LEU A 98 12.16 -13.88 1.85
N ASP A 99 12.98 -12.85 1.90
CA ASP A 99 14.38 -12.95 2.31
C ASP A 99 14.64 -12.36 3.69
N GLU A 100 14.20 -11.14 4.00
CA GLU A 100 14.39 -10.55 5.32
C GLU A 100 13.40 -11.09 6.36
N LEU A 101 12.11 -11.26 5.96
CA LEU A 101 11.03 -11.76 6.81
C LEU A 101 10.73 -13.25 6.54
N ARG A 102 11.77 -14.06 6.43
CA ARG A 102 11.74 -15.48 6.03
C ARG A 102 11.17 -16.40 7.12
N ASP A 103 10.01 -16.05 7.72
CA ASP A 103 9.39 -16.86 8.77
C ASP A 103 7.87 -16.77 8.67
N TYR A 104 7.18 -17.89 8.93
CA TYR A 104 5.72 -17.95 8.91
C TYR A 104 5.05 -17.03 9.95
N ARG A 105 5.74 -16.64 11.01
CA ARG A 105 5.23 -15.66 11.99
C ARG A 105 4.90 -14.28 11.40
N PHE A 106 5.39 -13.98 10.20
CA PHE A 106 5.14 -12.74 9.49
C PHE A 106 3.94 -12.81 8.54
N TYR A 107 3.27 -13.97 8.49
CA TYR A 107 2.02 -14.15 7.75
C TYR A 107 0.82 -14.12 8.69
N GLU A 108 -0.36 -13.74 8.15
CA GLU A 108 -1.64 -13.95 8.79
C GLU A 108 -1.95 -15.44 8.92
N ALA A 109 -2.99 -15.79 9.69
CA ALA A 109 -3.41 -17.19 9.88
C ALA A 109 -3.77 -17.92 8.57
N ASP A 110 -4.08 -17.17 7.51
CA ASP A 110 -4.36 -17.72 6.19
C ASP A 110 -3.10 -18.15 5.41
N MET A 111 -1.92 -17.80 5.90
CA MET A 111 -0.61 -18.07 5.29
C MET A 111 -0.44 -17.43 3.89
N ILE A 112 -1.27 -16.46 3.56
CA ILE A 112 -1.32 -15.77 2.26
C ILE A 112 -0.89 -14.32 2.40
N HIS A 113 -1.49 -13.61 3.35
CA HIS A 113 -1.25 -12.19 3.56
C HIS A 113 -0.14 -11.95 4.58
N PRO A 114 0.75 -10.97 4.34
CA PRO A 114 1.63 -10.46 5.38
C PRO A 114 0.82 -9.92 6.56
N ASN A 115 1.20 -10.26 7.79
CA ASN A 115 0.55 -9.72 8.97
C ASN A 115 0.98 -8.28 9.26
N GLN A 116 0.39 -7.64 10.27
CA GLN A 116 0.66 -6.25 10.61
C GLN A 116 2.16 -5.99 10.86
N GLN A 117 2.86 -6.89 11.56
CA GLN A 117 4.29 -6.73 11.82
C GLN A 117 5.13 -6.70 10.54
N ALA A 118 4.80 -7.54 9.57
CA ALA A 118 5.46 -7.55 8.27
C ALA A 118 5.13 -6.29 7.45
N GLN A 119 3.87 -5.85 7.49
CA GLN A 119 3.45 -4.63 6.81
C GLN A 119 4.16 -3.40 7.37
N ASP A 120 4.25 -3.28 8.71
CA ASP A 120 4.96 -2.18 9.38
C ASP A 120 6.45 -2.18 9.00
N TYR A 121 7.10 -3.35 8.97
CA TYR A 121 8.50 -3.47 8.57
C TYR A 121 8.74 -3.05 7.13
N ILE A 122 7.90 -3.53 6.19
CA ILE A 122 8.00 -3.17 4.76
C ILE A 122 7.75 -1.66 4.59
N TRP A 123 6.78 -1.10 5.33
CA TRP A 123 6.48 0.34 5.32
C TRP A 123 7.65 1.17 5.85
N GLU A 124 8.28 0.78 6.95
CA GLU A 124 9.47 1.46 7.48
C GLU A 124 10.62 1.46 6.46
N ARG A 125 10.84 0.35 5.75
CA ARG A 125 11.83 0.27 4.67
C ARG A 125 11.48 1.22 3.50
N PHE A 126 10.22 1.26 3.11
CA PHE A 126 9.74 2.18 2.07
C PHE A 126 9.98 3.64 2.47
N VAL A 127 9.55 4.02 3.66
CA VAL A 127 9.72 5.39 4.19
C VAL A 127 11.21 5.77 4.28
N SER A 128 12.05 4.86 4.78
CA SER A 128 13.50 5.14 4.89
C SER A 128 14.19 5.29 3.53
N THR A 129 13.64 4.69 2.47
CA THR A 129 14.22 4.72 1.12
C THR A 129 13.81 5.97 0.34
N TYR A 130 12.54 6.38 0.45
CA TYR A 130 11.97 7.39 -0.45
C TYR A 130 11.60 8.71 0.23
N PHE A 131 11.48 8.76 1.55
CA PHE A 131 11.09 9.96 2.26
C PHE A 131 12.33 10.68 2.80
N ASP A 132 12.37 11.99 2.64
CA ASP A 132 13.36 12.82 3.29
C ASP A 132 13.16 12.85 4.83
N PRO A 133 14.13 13.37 5.61
CA PRO A 133 14.05 13.39 7.08
C PRO A 133 12.85 14.16 7.63
N GLU A 134 12.40 15.19 6.94
CA GLU A 134 11.24 16.00 7.36
C GLU A 134 9.95 15.19 7.20
N LEU A 135 9.75 14.60 6.02
CA LEU A 135 8.60 13.74 5.74
C LEU A 135 8.59 12.48 6.60
N GLN A 136 9.76 11.89 6.90
CA GLN A 136 9.87 10.78 7.87
C GLN A 136 9.38 11.20 9.27
N THR A 137 9.71 12.41 9.71
CA THR A 137 9.26 12.95 10.99
C THR A 137 7.75 13.15 11.01
N ILE A 138 7.20 13.70 9.94
CA ILE A 138 5.75 13.86 9.75
C ILE A 138 5.05 12.49 9.77
N THR A 139 5.56 11.50 9.02
CA THR A 139 4.99 10.14 8.98
C THR A 139 4.93 9.50 10.37
N LYS A 140 6.01 9.57 11.15
CA LYS A 140 6.03 9.09 12.55
C LYS A 140 5.01 9.79 13.43
N ARG A 141 4.81 11.10 13.21
CA ARG A 141 3.80 11.86 13.95
C ARG A 141 2.39 11.41 13.56
N TRP A 142 2.13 11.14 12.28
CA TRP A 142 0.85 10.59 11.81
C TRP A 142 0.54 9.23 12.44
N ASP A 143 1.50 8.32 12.54
CA ASP A 143 1.33 7.04 13.23
C ASP A 143 0.91 7.24 14.69
N SER A 144 1.54 8.21 15.39
CA SER A 144 1.17 8.56 16.76
C SER A 144 -0.26 9.13 16.85
N ILE A 145 -0.67 9.97 15.90
CA ILE A 145 -2.02 10.52 15.81
C ILE A 145 -3.04 9.40 15.64
N TYR A 146 -2.84 8.48 14.69
CA TYR A 146 -3.75 7.35 14.47
C TYR A 146 -3.83 6.42 15.69
N ARG A 147 -2.72 6.16 16.37
CA ARG A 147 -2.73 5.39 17.64
C ARG A 147 -3.54 6.09 18.73
N THR A 148 -3.42 7.40 18.83
CA THR A 148 -4.22 8.22 19.77
C THR A 148 -5.71 8.12 19.46
N LEU A 149 -6.09 8.22 18.20
CA LEU A 149 -7.50 8.12 17.76
C LEU A 149 -8.07 6.70 17.90
N ALA A 150 -7.25 5.67 17.72
CA ALA A 150 -7.67 4.27 17.91
C ALA A 150 -7.77 3.89 19.40
N HIS A 151 -7.16 4.67 20.30
CA HIS A 151 -7.19 4.38 21.73
C HIS A 151 -8.58 4.60 22.33
N ARG A 152 -9.14 3.57 22.99
CA ARG A 152 -10.37 3.66 23.75
C ARG A 152 -10.02 3.85 25.23
N PRO A 153 -10.21 5.04 25.81
CA PRO A 153 -9.86 5.32 27.19
C PRO A 153 -10.79 4.58 28.16
N HIS A 154 -10.24 4.22 29.32
CA HIS A 154 -11.05 3.75 30.44
C HIS A 154 -12.00 4.89 30.91
N PRO A 155 -13.24 4.60 31.38
CA PRO A 155 -14.20 5.62 31.79
C PRO A 155 -13.66 6.65 32.79
N SER A 156 -12.78 6.25 33.72
CA SER A 156 -12.15 7.15 34.69
C SER A 156 -11.12 8.14 34.09
N LYS A 157 -10.73 7.95 32.82
CA LYS A 157 -9.72 8.77 32.12
C LYS A 157 -10.28 9.56 30.93
N LEU A 158 -11.59 9.67 30.84
CA LEU A 158 -12.25 10.39 29.73
C LEU A 158 -11.84 11.88 29.67
N ILE A 159 -11.71 12.53 30.83
CA ILE A 159 -11.30 13.94 30.90
C ILE A 159 -9.87 14.13 30.38
N ASP A 160 -8.96 13.24 30.78
CA ASP A 160 -7.57 13.29 30.31
C ASP A 160 -7.47 13.01 28.79
N HIS A 161 -8.23 12.04 28.32
CA HIS A 161 -8.31 11.72 26.90
C HIS A 161 -8.84 12.89 26.06
N ARG A 162 -9.89 13.57 26.55
CA ARG A 162 -10.39 14.77 25.90
C ARG A 162 -9.33 15.86 25.78
N ARG A 163 -8.55 16.12 26.82
CA ARG A 163 -7.46 17.09 26.77
C ARG A 163 -6.44 16.72 25.69
N VAL A 164 -6.12 15.42 25.57
CA VAL A 164 -5.23 14.94 24.50
C VAL A 164 -5.81 15.23 23.13
N LEU A 165 -7.12 14.99 22.93
CA LEU A 165 -7.80 15.29 21.66
C LEU A 165 -7.86 16.81 21.37
N GLU A 166 -8.07 17.65 22.38
CA GLU A 166 -8.07 19.11 22.23
C GLU A 166 -6.68 19.63 21.81
N VAL A 167 -5.61 19.11 22.41
CA VAL A 167 -4.21 19.43 22.01
C VAL A 167 -3.95 18.94 20.57
N LEU A 168 -4.40 17.75 20.23
CA LEU A 168 -4.27 17.21 18.88
C LEU A 168 -5.00 18.08 17.84
N LEU A 169 -6.23 18.50 18.14
CA LEU A 169 -7.01 19.37 17.25
C LEU A 169 -6.29 20.72 17.02
N ALA A 170 -5.72 21.30 18.08
CA ALA A 170 -4.95 22.52 17.98
C ALA A 170 -3.69 22.31 17.10
N GLU A 171 -2.99 21.19 17.26
CA GLU A 171 -1.82 20.85 16.45
C GLU A 171 -2.16 20.68 14.97
N LEU A 172 -3.26 20.00 14.64
CA LEU A 172 -3.70 19.76 13.26
C LEU A 172 -4.02 21.06 12.50
N ASN A 173 -4.35 22.11 13.22
CA ASN A 173 -4.64 23.43 12.66
C ASN A 173 -3.41 24.36 12.59
N THR A 174 -2.21 23.85 12.87
CA THR A 174 -0.98 24.66 12.79
C THR A 174 -0.40 24.67 11.37
N GLU A 175 0.46 25.64 11.09
CA GLU A 175 1.20 25.75 9.82
C GLU A 175 2.10 24.54 9.50
N LYS A 176 2.42 23.73 10.51
CA LYS A 176 3.23 22.51 10.37
C LYS A 176 2.68 21.50 9.34
N TYR A 177 1.39 21.53 9.07
CA TYR A 177 0.70 20.62 8.15
C TYR A 177 0.06 21.34 6.96
N GLN A 178 0.53 22.53 6.59
CA GLN A 178 -0.08 23.32 5.48
C GLN A 178 -0.13 22.58 4.15
N GLU A 179 0.83 21.68 3.89
CA GLU A 179 0.88 20.90 2.67
C GLU A 179 0.08 19.59 2.75
N ILE A 180 -0.56 19.28 3.90
CA ILE A 180 -1.31 18.07 4.14
C ILE A 180 -2.78 18.42 4.39
N ASP A 181 -3.70 17.76 3.68
CA ASP A 181 -5.14 17.89 3.96
C ASP A 181 -5.49 17.23 5.30
N THR A 182 -5.54 18.03 6.35
CA THR A 182 -5.91 17.62 7.71
C THR A 182 -7.39 17.73 8.00
N CYS A 183 -8.21 18.30 7.10
CA CYS A 183 -9.60 18.68 7.34
C CYS A 183 -10.45 17.52 7.90
N LYS A 184 -10.42 16.36 7.24
CA LYS A 184 -11.22 15.20 7.66
C LYS A 184 -10.84 14.66 9.03
N ILE A 185 -9.54 14.68 9.36
CA ILE A 185 -9.06 14.22 10.66
C ILE A 185 -9.42 15.24 11.74
N ALA A 186 -9.27 16.53 11.47
CA ALA A 186 -9.66 17.57 12.38
C ALA A 186 -11.18 17.55 12.68
N GLU A 187 -12.03 17.33 11.68
CA GLU A 187 -13.46 17.13 11.83
C GLU A 187 -13.79 15.90 12.71
N TYR A 188 -13.10 14.78 12.45
CA TYR A 188 -13.26 13.56 13.25
C TYR A 188 -12.87 13.79 14.71
N VAL A 189 -11.70 14.42 14.96
CA VAL A 189 -11.25 14.76 16.33
C VAL A 189 -12.25 15.69 17.03
N ALA A 190 -12.75 16.72 16.35
CA ALA A 190 -13.74 17.64 16.89
C ALA A 190 -15.06 16.92 17.24
N HIS A 191 -15.47 15.93 16.43
CA HIS A 191 -16.63 15.09 16.70
C HIS A 191 -16.41 14.21 17.94
N GLU A 192 -15.25 13.55 18.06
CA GLU A 192 -14.91 12.73 19.21
C GLU A 192 -14.87 13.55 20.52
N ILE A 193 -14.33 14.77 20.49
CA ILE A 193 -14.34 15.70 21.63
C ILE A 193 -15.77 15.97 22.11
N LYS A 194 -16.71 16.17 21.17
CA LYS A 194 -18.13 16.43 21.50
C LYS A 194 -18.82 15.19 22.12
N ASN A 195 -18.47 14.01 21.62
CA ASN A 195 -19.13 12.76 22.03
C ASN A 195 -18.54 12.14 23.31
N THR A 196 -17.40 12.62 23.78
CA THR A 196 -16.73 12.10 24.99
C THR A 196 -17.53 12.40 26.30
N TYR A 197 -18.72 13.01 26.23
CA TYR A 197 -19.53 13.44 27.38
C TYR A 197 -21.01 13.05 27.35
N ILE A 198 -21.42 12.12 26.53
CA ILE A 198 -22.82 11.61 26.55
C ILE A 198 -22.89 10.27 27.29
#